data_161c97f0f8391ee4b4bb45975cc0e740
#
_entry.id   161c97f0f8391ee4b4bb45975cc0e740
#
_cell.length_a   1.000
_cell.length_b   1.000
_cell.length_c   1.000
_cell.angle_alpha   90.00
_cell.angle_beta   90.00
_cell.angle_gamma   90.00
#
_symmetry.space_group_name_H-M   'P 1'
#
loop_
_entity.id
_entity.type
_entity.pdbx_description
1 polymer ?
#
loop_
_entity_poly.entity_id
_entity_poly.type
_entity_poly.pdbx_seq_one_letter_code
_entity_poly.pdbx_strand_id
1 'polypeptide(L)'
;MITAVTTFHKEGLDLYGQRFLESFATNVDKQVKLIVYAEDCEPVNPDPTQITIVPQTNLKQLVEFKNKWQNVPKANGKCPFPEKRPRDHHKEFKWDAIRFANKTYAVFETYK
;
A
#
# COMPACT_ATOMS: atom_id res chain seq x y z
N MET A 1 8.10 20.23 9.48
CA MET A 1 6.81 19.59 9.17
C MET A 1 7.03 18.11 8.94
N ILE A 2 6.18 17.27 9.51
CA ILE A 2 6.27 15.82 9.35
C ILE A 2 5.19 15.38 8.36
N THR A 3 5.57 14.56 7.40
CA THR A 3 4.64 13.95 6.47
C THR A 3 4.70 12.44 6.65
N ALA A 4 3.57 11.85 7.03
CA ALA A 4 3.41 10.41 7.11
C ALA A 4 2.87 9.91 5.78
N VAL A 5 3.18 8.67 5.45
CA VAL A 5 2.69 8.04 4.22
C VAL A 5 2.18 6.64 4.52
N THR A 6 1.09 6.27 3.89
CA THR A 6 0.54 4.92 3.99
C THR A 6 -0.05 4.49 2.66
N THR A 7 -0.31 3.21 2.56
CA THR A 7 -0.98 2.62 1.40
C THR A 7 -1.83 1.46 1.89
N PHE A 8 -3.01 1.29 1.28
CA PHE A 8 -3.85 0.13 1.53
C PHE A 8 -4.74 -0.14 0.31
N HIS A 9 -5.13 -1.39 0.18
CA HIS A 9 -6.05 -1.84 -0.86
C HIS A 9 -7.47 -1.90 -0.29
N LYS A 10 -8.44 -2.29 -1.11
CA LYS A 10 -9.86 -2.29 -0.73
C LYS A 10 -10.14 -3.11 0.53
N GLU A 11 -9.59 -4.32 0.61
CA GLU A 11 -9.80 -5.17 1.79
C GLU A 11 -9.25 -4.50 3.06
N GLY A 12 -8.06 -3.91 2.97
CA GLY A 12 -7.47 -3.19 4.09
C GLY A 12 -8.28 -1.96 4.46
N LEU A 13 -8.83 -1.24 3.47
CA LEU A 13 -9.71 -0.11 3.72
C LEU A 13 -10.93 -0.54 4.53
N ASP A 14 -11.58 -1.63 4.12
CA ASP A 14 -12.80 -2.13 4.78
C ASP A 14 -12.51 -2.64 6.19
N LEU A 15 -11.36 -3.29 6.40
CA LEU A 15 -11.00 -3.88 7.69
C LEU A 15 -10.50 -2.85 8.71
N TYR A 16 -9.68 -1.90 8.29
CA TYR A 16 -9.06 -0.95 9.22
C TYR A 16 -8.81 0.45 8.64
N GLY A 17 -8.66 0.57 7.34
CA GLY A 17 -8.17 1.81 6.72
C GLY A 17 -9.05 3.02 6.99
N GLN A 18 -10.35 2.89 6.87
CA GLN A 18 -11.25 4.00 7.12
C GLN A 18 -11.21 4.46 8.58
N ARG A 19 -11.18 3.52 9.51
CA ARG A 19 -11.05 3.83 10.94
C ARG A 19 -9.70 4.46 11.26
N PHE A 20 -8.65 4.01 10.58
CA PHE A 20 -7.33 4.63 10.71
C PHE A 20 -7.37 6.10 10.29
N LEU A 21 -7.99 6.42 9.15
CA LEU A 21 -8.09 7.80 8.67
C LEU A 21 -8.86 8.68 9.64
N GLU A 22 -9.97 8.19 10.16
CA GLU A 22 -10.78 8.92 11.15
C GLU A 22 -10.02 9.14 12.46
N SER A 23 -9.32 8.12 12.93
CA SER A 23 -8.49 8.21 14.13
C SER A 23 -7.32 9.18 13.93
N PHE A 24 -6.70 9.16 12.77
CA PHE A 24 -5.62 10.09 12.43
C PHE A 24 -6.13 11.54 12.48
N ALA A 25 -7.25 11.80 11.83
CA ALA A 25 -7.84 13.14 11.79
C ALA A 25 -8.24 13.65 13.18
N THR A 26 -8.67 12.75 14.06
CA THR A 26 -9.13 13.11 15.40
C THR A 26 -7.97 13.29 16.39
N ASN A 27 -6.94 12.45 16.31
CA ASN A 27 -5.96 12.32 17.38
C ASN A 27 -4.57 12.85 17.03
N VAL A 28 -4.22 13.00 15.75
CA VAL A 28 -2.87 13.42 15.35
C VAL A 28 -2.84 14.92 15.13
N ASP A 29 -1.77 15.56 15.60
CA ASP A 29 -1.55 17.00 15.44
C ASP A 29 -1.71 17.42 13.99
N LYS A 30 -2.40 18.52 13.74
CA LYS A 30 -2.68 19.00 12.38
C LYS A 30 -1.41 19.42 11.61
N GLN A 31 -0.30 19.61 12.29
CA GLN A 31 0.98 19.88 11.63
C GLN A 31 1.55 18.63 10.96
N VAL A 32 1.12 17.44 11.38
CA VAL A 32 1.51 16.19 10.73
C VAL A 32 0.56 15.94 9.57
N LYS A 33 1.09 15.88 8.36
CA LYS A 33 0.30 15.60 7.16
C LYS A 33 0.37 14.13 6.81
N LEU A 34 -0.69 13.61 6.21
CA LEU A 34 -0.76 12.22 5.77
C LEU A 34 -1.03 12.17 4.28
N ILE A 35 -0.26 11.34 3.57
CA ILE A 35 -0.53 11.00 2.18
C ILE A 35 -0.89 9.52 2.11
N VAL A 36 -2.04 9.23 1.51
CA VAL A 36 -2.56 7.87 1.34
C VAL A 36 -2.54 7.52 -0.13
N TYR A 37 -1.83 6.47 -0.49
CA TYR A 37 -1.89 5.90 -1.85
C TYR A 37 -2.87 4.74 -1.83
N ALA A 38 -4.04 4.95 -2.42
CA ALA A 38 -5.15 4.00 -2.38
C ALA A 38 -5.08 3.05 -3.57
N GLU A 39 -5.03 1.75 -3.30
CA GLU A 39 -5.00 0.69 -4.31
C GLU A 39 -6.42 0.15 -4.53
N ASP A 40 -6.99 0.46 -5.69
CA ASP A 40 -8.33 0.00 -6.10
C ASP A 40 -9.41 0.28 -5.06
N CYS A 41 -9.33 1.40 -4.36
CA CYS A 41 -10.35 1.78 -3.40
C CYS A 41 -10.49 3.31 -3.32
N GLU A 42 -11.61 3.76 -2.77
CA GLU A 42 -11.92 5.17 -2.61
C GLU A 42 -12.24 5.47 -1.15
N PRO A 43 -11.21 5.75 -0.33
CA PRO A 43 -11.44 6.13 1.06
C PRO A 43 -12.22 7.43 1.18
N VAL A 44 -13.03 7.54 2.22
CA VAL A 44 -13.67 8.82 2.57
C VAL A 44 -12.66 9.64 3.37
N ASN A 45 -12.36 10.85 2.91
CA ASN A 45 -11.37 11.70 3.56
C ASN A 45 -12.02 12.52 4.68
N PRO A 46 -11.72 12.22 5.95
CA PRO A 46 -12.33 12.93 7.06
C PRO A 46 -11.78 14.35 7.27
N ASP A 47 -10.61 14.66 6.72
CA ASP A 47 -10.01 15.99 6.85
C ASP A 47 -9.08 16.27 5.66
N PRO A 48 -9.62 16.85 4.58
CA PRO A 48 -8.81 17.15 3.38
C PRO A 48 -7.68 18.17 3.61
N THR A 49 -7.72 18.92 4.72
CA THR A 49 -6.64 19.86 5.03
C THR A 49 -5.42 19.15 5.61
N GLN A 50 -5.60 17.98 6.19
CA GLN A 50 -4.54 17.20 6.81
C GLN A 50 -4.16 15.97 5.98
N ILE A 51 -5.13 15.35 5.31
CA ILE A 51 -4.98 14.07 4.62
C ILE A 51 -5.15 14.29 3.12
N THR A 52 -4.20 13.78 2.34
CA THR A 52 -4.28 13.76 0.88
C THR A 52 -4.39 12.31 0.43
N ILE A 53 -5.41 12.01 -0.39
CA ILE A 53 -5.62 10.67 -0.92
C ILE A 53 -5.29 10.69 -2.41
N VAL A 54 -4.38 9.80 -2.82
CA VAL A 54 -3.89 9.69 -4.19
C VAL A 54 -4.13 8.27 -4.69
N PRO A 55 -4.71 8.09 -5.88
CA PRO A 55 -4.80 6.74 -6.45
C PRO A 55 -3.41 6.15 -6.65
N GLN A 56 -3.22 4.90 -6.26
CA GLN A 56 -1.92 4.23 -6.40
C GLN A 56 -1.47 4.16 -7.85
N THR A 57 -2.41 4.13 -8.80
CA THR A 57 -2.12 4.12 -10.22
C THR A 57 -1.39 5.37 -10.72
N ASN A 58 -1.37 6.45 -9.92
CA ASN A 58 -0.57 7.64 -10.24
C ASN A 58 0.93 7.39 -10.04
N LEU A 59 1.31 6.32 -9.34
CA LEU A 59 2.70 5.93 -9.18
C LEU A 59 3.15 5.13 -10.39
N LYS A 60 3.55 5.82 -11.46
CA LYS A 60 3.87 5.19 -12.75
C LYS A 60 4.96 4.13 -12.64
N GLN A 61 6.01 4.39 -11.87
CA GLN A 61 7.10 3.44 -11.69
C GLN A 61 6.64 2.18 -10.98
N LEU A 62 5.71 2.32 -10.01
CA LEU A 62 5.12 1.17 -9.34
C LEU A 62 4.30 0.32 -10.31
N VAL A 63 3.48 0.97 -11.14
CA VAL A 63 2.67 0.27 -12.15
C VAL A 63 3.58 -0.50 -13.11
N GLU A 64 4.65 0.12 -13.59
CA GLU A 64 5.63 -0.53 -14.48
C GLU A 64 6.29 -1.73 -13.79
N PHE A 65 6.69 -1.58 -12.53
CA PHE A 65 7.29 -2.67 -11.77
C PHE A 65 6.33 -3.84 -11.63
N LYS A 66 5.08 -3.58 -11.26
CA LYS A 66 4.07 -4.63 -11.13
C LYS A 66 3.81 -5.33 -12.46
N ASN A 67 3.67 -4.58 -13.54
CA ASN A 67 3.43 -5.16 -14.85
C ASN A 67 4.57 -6.06 -15.29
N LYS A 68 5.81 -5.70 -14.96
CA LYS A 68 6.99 -6.47 -15.31
C LYS A 68 7.11 -7.78 -14.52
N TRP A 69 6.78 -7.74 -13.23
CA TRP A 69 7.10 -8.83 -12.31
C TRP A 69 5.91 -9.61 -11.75
N GLN A 70 4.69 -9.18 -12.02
CA GLN A 70 3.49 -9.77 -11.40
C GLN A 70 3.29 -11.26 -11.70
N ASN A 71 3.83 -11.76 -12.80
CA ASN A 71 3.70 -13.15 -13.19
C ASN A 71 4.94 -14.00 -12.86
N VAL A 72 5.89 -13.44 -12.14
CA VAL A 72 7.11 -14.14 -11.74
C VAL A 72 6.91 -14.72 -10.33
N PRO A 73 6.93 -16.05 -10.13
CA PRO A 73 6.66 -16.64 -8.81
C PRO A 73 7.57 -16.12 -7.69
N LYS A 74 8.84 -15.82 -8.03
CA LYS A 74 9.78 -15.29 -7.04
C LYS A 74 9.50 -13.84 -6.64
N ALA A 75 8.55 -13.19 -7.28
CA ALA A 75 8.23 -11.79 -7.01
C ALA A 75 6.80 -11.57 -6.58
N ASN A 76 5.86 -12.46 -6.90
CA ASN A 76 4.42 -12.25 -6.72
C ASN A 76 3.83 -12.92 -5.47
N GLY A 77 4.67 -13.43 -4.59
CA GLY A 77 4.22 -14.05 -3.34
C GLY A 77 3.81 -15.51 -3.47
N LYS A 78 3.81 -16.08 -4.66
CA LYS A 78 3.52 -17.48 -4.85
C LYS A 78 4.80 -18.30 -4.62
N CYS A 79 4.69 -19.38 -3.85
CA CYS A 79 5.84 -20.23 -3.60
C CYS A 79 6.34 -20.83 -4.92
N PRO A 80 7.63 -20.63 -5.31
CA PRO A 80 8.17 -21.23 -6.54
C PRO A 80 8.41 -22.72 -6.43
N PHE A 81 8.27 -23.30 -5.24
CA PHE A 81 8.50 -24.73 -4.98
C PHE A 81 7.30 -25.34 -4.25
N PRO A 82 6.11 -25.37 -4.87
CA PRO A 82 4.88 -25.79 -4.17
C PRO A 82 4.94 -27.22 -3.66
N GLU A 83 5.69 -28.10 -4.32
CA GLU A 83 5.84 -29.50 -3.93
C GLU A 83 6.65 -29.68 -2.64
N LYS A 84 7.38 -28.65 -2.22
CA LYS A 84 8.19 -28.68 -1.00
C LYS A 84 7.53 -27.97 0.17
N ARG A 85 6.29 -27.49 -0.01
CA ARG A 85 5.60 -26.68 0.97
C ARG A 85 4.21 -27.23 1.28
N PRO A 86 3.76 -27.16 2.53
CA PRO A 86 2.37 -27.45 2.85
C PRO A 86 1.41 -26.54 2.10
N ARG A 87 0.18 -27.00 1.88
CA ARG A 87 -0.85 -26.26 1.14
C ARG A 87 -1.07 -24.84 1.64
N ASP A 88 -0.89 -24.61 2.92
CA ASP A 88 -1.19 -23.31 3.56
C ASP A 88 -0.13 -22.27 3.30
N HIS A 89 0.98 -22.63 2.64
CA HIS A 89 2.10 -21.74 2.42
C HIS A 89 2.28 -21.37 0.94
N HIS A 90 1.16 -21.17 0.23
CA HIS A 90 1.21 -20.79 -1.18
C HIS A 90 1.69 -19.35 -1.38
N LYS A 91 1.57 -18.49 -0.36
CA LYS A 91 2.07 -17.13 -0.37
C LYS A 91 3.08 -16.95 0.74
N GLU A 92 4.23 -16.39 0.40
CA GLU A 92 5.27 -16.07 1.37
C GLU A 92 5.77 -14.65 1.15
N PHE A 93 5.91 -13.90 2.24
CA PHE A 93 6.37 -12.52 2.18
C PHE A 93 7.72 -12.37 1.50
N LYS A 94 8.65 -13.30 1.70
CA LYS A 94 9.97 -13.23 1.09
C LYS A 94 9.96 -13.32 -0.43
N TRP A 95 8.83 -13.79 -1.00
CA TRP A 95 8.68 -13.88 -2.45
C TRP A 95 7.72 -12.83 -3.01
N ASP A 96 7.25 -11.90 -2.18
CA ASP A 96 6.21 -10.95 -2.56
C ASP A 96 6.76 -9.55 -2.76
N ALA A 97 7.68 -9.39 -3.72
CA ALA A 97 8.22 -8.10 -4.08
C ALA A 97 7.14 -7.17 -4.63
N ILE A 98 6.13 -7.71 -5.31
CA ILE A 98 5.00 -6.95 -5.85
C ILE A 98 4.27 -6.22 -4.72
N ARG A 99 3.98 -6.92 -3.63
CA ARG A 99 3.29 -6.33 -2.49
C ARG A 99 4.16 -5.31 -1.75
N PHE A 100 5.42 -5.65 -1.52
CA PHE A 100 6.34 -4.74 -0.82
C PHE A 100 6.67 -3.50 -1.63
N ALA A 101 6.61 -3.56 -2.96
CA ALA A 101 6.82 -2.42 -3.83
C ALA A 101 5.82 -1.29 -3.55
N ASN A 102 4.61 -1.61 -3.10
CA ASN A 102 3.61 -0.60 -2.75
C ASN A 102 4.16 0.42 -1.75
N LYS A 103 4.80 -0.05 -0.71
CA LYS A 103 5.39 0.82 0.32
C LYS A 103 6.60 1.58 -0.20
N THR A 104 7.48 0.87 -0.88
CA THR A 104 8.73 1.44 -1.37
C THR A 104 8.49 2.62 -2.32
N TYR A 105 7.63 2.43 -3.31
CA TYR A 105 7.36 3.49 -4.28
C TYR A 105 6.52 4.63 -3.70
N ALA A 106 5.63 4.33 -2.74
CA ALA A 106 4.86 5.36 -2.05
C ALA A 106 5.79 6.30 -1.25
N VAL A 107 6.72 5.73 -0.49
CA VAL A 107 7.71 6.52 0.25
C VAL A 107 8.57 7.33 -0.69
N PHE A 108 9.05 6.70 -1.76
CA PHE A 108 9.93 7.35 -2.72
C PHE A 108 9.25 8.55 -3.39
N GLU A 109 8.01 8.41 -3.80
CA GLU A 109 7.25 9.50 -4.44
C GLU A 109 7.00 10.64 -3.46
N THR A 110 6.66 10.32 -2.21
CA THR A 110 6.40 11.33 -1.19
C THR A 110 7.65 12.13 -0.86
N TYR A 111 8.81 11.50 -0.93
CA TYR A 111 10.09 12.14 -0.62
C TYR A 111 10.54 13.13 -1.69
N LYS A 112 10.06 12.98 -2.91
CA LYS A 112 10.36 13.94 -3.96
C LYS A 112 9.85 15.31 -3.58
#